data_c5b46fa3f2d1acbdcc8959bb5b4506bb
#
_entry.id   c5b46fa3f2d1acbdcc8959bb5b4506bb
#
_cell.length_a   1.000
_cell.length_b   1.000
_cell.length_c   1.000
_cell.angle_alpha   90.00
_cell.angle_beta   90.00
_cell.angle_gamma   90.00
#
_symmetry.space_group_name_H-M   'P 1'
#
loop_
_entity.id
_entity.type
_entity.pdbx_description
1 polymer ?
#
loop_
_entity_poly.entity_id
_entity_poly.type
_entity_poly.pdbx_seq_one_letter_code
_entity_poly.pdbx_strand_id
1 'polypeptide(L)'
;MKLLLIRHGATPGNLEKRYVGRTDESLTQESLEKLRKEAERIRELSGIPLAVVTSPMKRCLETAEALFPEHIYREVPRFQVEGLSECDFGKFEYKNYLELSGNAEYQHFIDTMGAEGFPDGE
;
A
#
# COMPACT_ATOMS: atom_id res chain seq x y z
N MET A 1 12.87 -17.09 -13.50
CA MET A 1 11.91 -15.97 -13.35
C MET A 1 12.36 -15.09 -12.19
N LYS A 2 12.30 -13.78 -12.38
CA LYS A 2 12.61 -12.79 -11.33
C LYS A 2 11.31 -12.19 -10.82
N LEU A 3 11.13 -12.13 -9.50
CA LEU A 3 10.03 -11.43 -8.85
C LEU A 3 10.55 -10.16 -8.20
N LEU A 4 9.96 -9.02 -8.55
CA LEU A 4 10.26 -7.74 -7.92
C LEU A 4 9.04 -7.30 -7.09
N LEU A 5 9.21 -7.23 -5.78
CA LEU A 5 8.19 -6.75 -4.85
C LEU A 5 8.43 -5.27 -4.55
N ILE A 6 7.42 -4.45 -4.81
CA ILE A 6 7.50 -3.01 -4.61
C ILE A 6 6.38 -2.57 -3.67
N ARG A 7 6.75 -1.93 -2.56
CA ARG A 7 5.78 -1.31 -1.68
C ARG A 7 5.26 -0.02 -2.32
N HIS A 8 3.95 0.24 -2.19
CA HIS A 8 3.35 1.48 -2.66
C HIS A 8 3.99 2.72 -2.00
N GLY A 9 3.89 3.86 -2.66
CA GLY A 9 4.33 5.14 -2.13
C GLY A 9 3.50 5.60 -0.92
N ALA A 10 3.94 6.68 -0.27
CA ALA A 10 3.28 7.20 0.91
C ALA A 10 1.95 7.89 0.59
N THR A 11 0.98 7.66 1.43
CA THR A 11 -0.32 8.35 1.45
C THR A 11 -0.36 9.33 2.62
N PRO A 12 -1.33 10.27 2.67
CA PRO A 12 -1.50 11.15 3.83
C PRO A 12 -1.62 10.38 5.15
N GLY A 13 -2.41 9.31 5.17
CA GLY A 13 -2.56 8.46 6.36
C GLY A 13 -1.25 7.81 6.80
N ASN A 14 -0.40 7.40 5.85
CA ASN A 14 0.93 6.87 6.19
C ASN A 14 1.81 7.92 6.87
N LEU A 15 1.79 9.17 6.39
CA LEU A 15 2.55 10.27 7.01
C LEU A 15 2.09 10.57 8.44
N GLU A 16 0.80 10.41 8.71
CA GLU A 16 0.20 10.57 10.04
C GLU A 16 0.31 9.29 10.90
N LYS A 17 0.96 8.25 10.41
CA LYS A 17 1.12 6.94 11.07
C LYS A 17 -0.21 6.28 11.43
N ARG A 18 -1.20 6.42 10.55
CA ARG A 18 -2.51 5.80 10.67
C ARG A 18 -2.49 4.35 10.18
N TYR A 19 -3.40 3.55 10.72
CA TYR A 19 -3.72 2.23 10.18
C TYR A 19 -4.49 2.42 8.86
N VAL A 20 -3.79 2.39 7.74
CA VAL A 20 -4.40 2.57 6.41
C VAL A 20 -4.59 1.21 5.77
N GLY A 21 -5.73 0.61 6.00
CA GLY A 21 -6.12 -0.68 5.46
C GLY A 21 -7.05 -0.54 4.25
N ARG A 22 -8.35 -0.63 4.48
CA ARG A 22 -9.38 -0.54 3.45
C ARG A 22 -9.68 0.89 3.01
N THR A 23 -9.24 1.89 3.75
CA THR A 23 -9.34 3.29 3.31
C THR A 23 -8.56 3.48 2.01
N ASP A 24 -9.26 3.89 0.96
CA ASP A 24 -8.71 3.95 -0.40
C ASP A 24 -8.28 5.38 -0.76
N GLU A 25 -7.15 5.79 -0.22
CA GLU A 25 -6.57 7.11 -0.48
C GLU A 25 -5.46 7.09 -1.52
N SER A 26 -5.30 8.20 -2.20
CA SER A 26 -4.25 8.41 -3.20
C SER A 26 -2.89 8.66 -2.54
N LEU A 27 -1.82 8.49 -3.32
CA LEU A 27 -0.48 8.90 -2.92
C LEU A 27 -0.40 10.41 -2.73
N THR A 28 0.51 10.84 -1.85
CA THR A 28 0.88 12.27 -1.78
C THR A 28 1.61 12.69 -3.05
N GLN A 29 1.54 13.97 -3.39
CA GLN A 29 2.27 14.53 -4.53
C GLN A 29 3.78 14.33 -4.39
N GLU A 30 4.31 14.53 -3.19
CA GLU A 30 5.72 14.28 -2.90
C GLU A 30 6.13 12.82 -3.15
N SER A 31 5.28 11.87 -2.76
CA SER A 31 5.52 10.46 -2.99
C SER A 31 5.53 10.10 -4.48
N LEU A 32 4.59 10.66 -5.25
CA LEU A 32 4.55 10.50 -6.72
C LEU A 32 5.83 11.03 -7.37
N GLU A 33 6.31 12.20 -6.97
CA GLU A 33 7.55 12.78 -7.49
C GLU A 33 8.77 11.92 -7.17
N LYS A 34 8.84 11.38 -5.95
CA LYS A 34 9.88 10.43 -5.55
C LYS A 34 9.86 9.17 -6.41
N LEU A 35 8.70 8.56 -6.61
CA LEU A 35 8.56 7.37 -7.44
C LEU A 35 9.00 7.63 -8.88
N ARG A 36 8.64 8.77 -9.45
CA ARG A 36 9.07 9.14 -10.80
C ARG A 36 10.58 9.30 -10.93
N LYS A 37 11.23 9.86 -9.91
CA LYS A 37 12.69 9.97 -9.85
C LYS A 37 13.40 8.63 -9.75
N GLU A 38 12.82 7.69 -9.00
CA GLU A 38 13.35 6.34 -8.82
C GLU A 38 12.97 5.37 -9.94
N ALA A 39 12.04 5.74 -10.80
CA ALA A 39 11.45 4.85 -11.80
C ALA A 39 12.51 4.26 -12.76
N GLU A 40 13.45 5.06 -13.21
CA GLU A 40 14.51 4.60 -14.12
C GLU A 40 15.35 3.50 -13.48
N ARG A 41 15.79 3.71 -12.24
CA ARG A 41 16.56 2.72 -11.48
C ARG A 41 15.78 1.42 -11.27
N ILE A 42 14.50 1.52 -10.97
CA ILE A 42 13.65 0.34 -10.80
C ILE A 42 13.49 -0.42 -12.11
N ARG A 43 13.31 0.29 -13.22
CA ARG A 43 13.22 -0.30 -14.58
C ARG A 43 14.53 -0.96 -15.01
N GLU A 44 15.67 -0.40 -14.67
CA GLU A 44 16.97 -1.02 -14.89
C GLU A 44 17.10 -2.36 -14.15
N LEU A 45 16.62 -2.41 -12.89
CA LEU A 45 16.61 -3.64 -12.09
C LEU A 45 15.65 -4.70 -12.63
N SER A 46 14.47 -4.28 -13.07
CA SER A 46 13.42 -5.21 -13.52
C SER A 46 13.56 -5.64 -14.97
N GLY A 47 14.15 -4.79 -15.82
CA GLY A 47 13.97 -4.88 -17.26
C GLY A 47 12.51 -4.60 -17.65
N ILE A 48 12.10 -5.07 -18.84
CA ILE A 48 10.68 -5.04 -19.23
C ILE A 48 9.97 -6.16 -18.47
N PRO A 49 8.98 -5.84 -17.62
CA PRO A 49 8.31 -6.87 -16.84
C PRO A 49 7.44 -7.76 -17.73
N LEU A 50 7.33 -9.05 -17.37
CA LEU A 50 6.40 -9.98 -18.02
C LEU A 50 4.95 -9.67 -17.69
N ALA A 51 4.71 -9.12 -16.51
CA ALA A 51 3.41 -8.67 -16.04
C ALA A 51 3.58 -7.66 -14.90
N VAL A 52 2.59 -6.80 -14.72
CA VAL A 52 2.45 -5.93 -13.56
C VAL A 52 1.23 -6.40 -12.77
N VAL A 53 1.43 -6.79 -11.53
CA VAL A 53 0.37 -7.26 -10.63
C VAL A 53 0.24 -6.29 -9.47
N THR A 54 -0.98 -5.84 -9.20
CA THR A 54 -1.25 -4.86 -8.14
C THR A 54 -2.42 -5.28 -7.25
N SER A 55 -2.45 -4.75 -6.03
CA SER A 55 -3.69 -4.58 -5.30
C SER A 55 -4.62 -3.62 -6.06
N PRO A 56 -5.96 -3.73 -5.91
CA PRO A 56 -6.89 -2.77 -6.51
C PRO A 56 -6.90 -1.39 -5.84
N MET A 57 -6.18 -1.21 -4.73
CA MET A 57 -6.13 0.05 -4.00
C MET A 57 -5.45 1.16 -4.80
N LYS A 58 -6.00 2.38 -4.76
CA LYS A 58 -5.47 3.55 -5.49
C LYS A 58 -3.98 3.75 -5.32
N ARG A 59 -3.49 3.70 -4.08
CA ARG A 59 -2.06 3.86 -3.78
C ARG A 59 -1.17 2.86 -4.51
N CYS A 60 -1.66 1.64 -4.73
CA CYS A 60 -0.92 0.60 -5.46
C CYS A 60 -0.99 0.81 -6.97
N LEU A 61 -2.17 1.16 -7.49
CA LEU A 61 -2.36 1.47 -8.91
C LEU A 61 -1.54 2.69 -9.34
N GLU A 62 -1.56 3.74 -8.53
CA GLU A 62 -0.79 4.97 -8.79
C GLU A 62 0.73 4.72 -8.72
N THR A 63 1.17 3.86 -7.79
CA THR A 63 2.57 3.45 -7.72
C THR A 63 2.99 2.70 -8.98
N ALA A 64 2.19 1.74 -9.42
CA ALA A 64 2.45 0.98 -10.64
C ALA A 64 2.48 1.89 -11.88
N GLU A 65 1.55 2.84 -11.99
CA GLU A 65 1.50 3.79 -13.10
C GLU A 65 2.70 4.75 -13.10
N ALA A 66 3.15 5.19 -11.94
CA ALA A 66 4.34 6.04 -11.83
C ALA A 66 5.63 5.31 -12.28
N LEU A 67 5.74 4.02 -12.00
CA LEU A 67 6.91 3.21 -12.32
C LEU A 67 6.86 2.64 -13.74
N PHE A 68 5.72 2.14 -14.16
CA PHE A 68 5.49 1.48 -15.46
C PHE A 68 4.24 2.05 -16.12
N PRO A 69 4.31 3.27 -16.67
CA PRO A 69 3.14 3.90 -17.29
C PRO A 69 2.51 3.04 -18.38
N GLU A 70 1.21 2.87 -18.36
CA GLU A 70 0.48 2.00 -19.30
C GLU A 70 0.70 2.43 -20.76
N HIS A 71 0.73 3.73 -21.03
CA HIS A 71 0.93 4.25 -22.39
C HIS A 71 2.32 3.94 -22.97
N ILE A 72 3.31 3.65 -22.12
CA ILE A 72 4.67 3.23 -22.55
C ILE A 72 4.77 1.70 -22.59
N TYR A 73 4.19 1.03 -21.61
CA TYR A 73 4.26 -0.43 -21.42
C TYR A 73 2.98 -1.13 -21.88
N ARG A 74 2.46 -0.76 -23.07
CA ARG A 74 1.16 -1.24 -23.60
C ARG A 74 1.06 -2.75 -23.75
N GLU A 75 2.18 -3.41 -24.08
CA GLU A 75 2.23 -4.86 -24.31
C GLU A 75 2.38 -5.67 -23.01
N VAL A 76 2.62 -4.99 -21.89
CA VAL A 76 2.77 -5.66 -20.59
C VAL A 76 1.39 -5.87 -19.95
N PRO A 77 0.97 -7.13 -19.74
CA PRO A 77 -0.31 -7.41 -19.11
C PRO A 77 -0.34 -6.92 -17.67
N ARG A 78 -1.51 -6.43 -17.24
CA ARG A 78 -1.75 -5.87 -15.90
C ARG A 78 -2.89 -6.63 -15.24
N PHE A 79 -2.68 -6.98 -13.98
CA PHE A 79 -3.65 -7.72 -13.19
C PHE A 79 -3.87 -7.01 -11.85
N GLN A 80 -5.13 -6.87 -11.47
CA GLN A 80 -5.51 -6.45 -10.12
C GLN A 80 -5.95 -7.69 -9.35
N VAL A 81 -5.37 -7.89 -8.18
CA VAL A 81 -5.63 -9.08 -7.35
C VAL A 81 -6.13 -8.63 -5.98
N GLU A 82 -7.40 -8.94 -5.68
CA GLU A 82 -8.04 -8.59 -4.39
C GLU A 82 -7.25 -9.12 -3.18
N GLY A 83 -6.71 -10.32 -3.27
CA GLY A 83 -5.91 -10.91 -2.21
C GLY A 83 -4.62 -10.17 -1.86
N LEU A 84 -4.25 -9.15 -2.63
CA LEU A 84 -3.13 -8.25 -2.33
C LEU A 84 -3.59 -6.96 -1.62
N SER A 85 -4.87 -6.83 -1.32
CA SER A 85 -5.36 -5.71 -0.52
C SER A 85 -4.83 -5.79 0.91
N GLU A 86 -4.65 -4.62 1.53
CA GLU A 86 -4.28 -4.55 2.94
C GLU A 86 -5.41 -5.15 3.79
N CYS A 87 -5.07 -5.63 4.98
CA CYS A 87 -6.04 -6.16 5.90
C CYS A 87 -7.06 -5.10 6.35
N ASP A 88 -8.18 -5.57 6.84
CA ASP A 88 -9.20 -4.72 7.45
C ASP A 88 -8.81 -4.45 8.91
N PHE A 89 -8.47 -3.21 9.22
CA PHE A 89 -8.11 -2.80 10.59
C PHE A 89 -9.32 -2.56 11.50
N GLY A 90 -10.54 -2.80 11.01
CA GLY A 90 -11.76 -2.73 11.82
C GLY A 90 -11.90 -1.39 12.54
N LYS A 91 -12.09 -1.42 13.86
CA LYS A 91 -12.22 -0.22 14.69
C LYS A 91 -10.99 0.68 14.71
N PHE A 92 -9.82 0.16 14.32
CA PHE A 92 -8.58 0.95 14.29
C PHE A 92 -8.35 1.60 12.93
N GLU A 93 -9.19 1.31 11.94
CA GLU A 93 -9.07 1.86 10.60
C GLU A 93 -8.97 3.38 10.63
N TYR A 94 -7.93 3.89 9.92
CA TYR A 94 -7.61 5.31 9.78
C TYR A 94 -7.35 6.07 11.08
N LYS A 95 -7.05 5.37 12.17
CA LYS A 95 -6.63 5.96 13.46
C LYS A 95 -5.14 5.73 13.67
N ASN A 96 -4.50 6.61 14.41
CA ASN A 96 -3.10 6.45 14.81
C ASN A 96 -3.01 6.09 16.30
N TYR A 97 -1.81 5.78 16.74
CA TYR A 97 -1.56 5.36 18.13
C TYR A 97 -1.91 6.45 19.16
N LEU A 98 -1.86 7.74 18.79
CA LEU A 98 -2.23 8.84 19.68
C LEU A 98 -3.74 8.87 19.91
N GLU A 99 -4.53 8.70 18.84
CA GLU A 99 -5.99 8.65 18.90
C GLU A 99 -6.49 7.38 19.62
N LEU A 100 -5.73 6.29 19.50
CA LEU A 100 -6.05 5.01 20.14
C LEU A 100 -5.54 4.91 21.59
N SER A 101 -4.69 5.84 22.02
CA SER A 101 -4.16 5.89 23.39
C SER A 101 -5.31 5.97 24.41
N GLY A 102 -5.26 5.10 25.44
CA GLY A 102 -6.31 4.99 26.45
C GLY A 102 -7.54 4.16 26.04
N ASN A 103 -7.60 3.67 24.79
CA ASN A 103 -8.64 2.75 24.37
C ASN A 103 -8.34 1.32 24.88
N ALA A 104 -9.29 0.70 25.57
CA ALA A 104 -9.10 -0.62 26.18
C ALA A 104 -8.90 -1.74 25.16
N GLU A 105 -9.62 -1.71 24.02
CA GLU A 105 -9.47 -2.70 22.94
C GLU A 105 -8.10 -2.57 22.28
N TYR A 106 -7.60 -1.35 22.11
CA TYR A 106 -6.27 -1.10 21.58
C TYR A 106 -5.17 -1.59 22.55
N GLN A 107 -5.32 -1.33 23.84
CA GLN A 107 -4.38 -1.85 24.84
C GLN A 107 -4.37 -3.37 24.84
N HIS A 108 -5.53 -4.01 24.77
CA HIS A 108 -5.64 -5.46 24.68
C HIS A 108 -4.96 -6.01 23.41
N PHE A 109 -5.16 -5.35 22.26
CA PHE A 109 -4.47 -5.69 21.01
C PHE A 109 -2.95 -5.63 21.15
N ILE A 110 -2.43 -4.59 21.79
CA ILE A 110 -0.99 -4.46 22.05
C ILE A 110 -0.49 -5.55 23.01
N ASP A 111 -1.20 -5.79 24.10
CA ASP A 111 -0.82 -6.77 25.13
C ASP A 111 -0.80 -8.20 24.58
N THR A 112 -1.69 -8.52 23.66
CA THR A 112 -1.75 -9.82 22.96
C THR A 112 -0.88 -9.88 21.71
N MET A 113 -0.14 -8.82 21.39
CA MET A 113 0.64 -8.70 20.15
C MET A 113 -0.19 -9.00 18.90
N GLY A 114 -1.46 -8.60 18.90
CA GLY A 114 -2.39 -8.78 17.79
C GLY A 114 -2.89 -10.22 17.57
N ALA A 115 -2.70 -11.13 18.55
CA ALA A 115 -3.05 -12.55 18.40
C ALA A 115 -4.54 -12.80 18.14
N GLU A 116 -5.41 -11.88 18.55
CA GLU A 116 -6.86 -11.98 18.38
C GLU A 116 -7.38 -11.17 17.17
N GLY A 117 -6.47 -10.61 16.36
CA GLY A 117 -6.83 -9.75 15.23
C GLY A 117 -7.28 -8.34 15.63
N PHE A 118 -7.84 -7.63 14.68
CA PHE A 118 -8.36 -6.28 14.89
C PHE A 118 -9.84 -6.32 15.28
N PRO A 119 -10.27 -5.55 16.30
CA PRO A 119 -11.70 -5.50 16.67
C PRO A 119 -12.57 -5.10 15.46
N ASP A 120 -13.57 -5.92 15.12
CA ASP A 120 -14.44 -5.79 13.94
C ASP A 120 -13.67 -5.76 12.58
N GLY A 121 -12.46 -6.32 12.53
CA GLY A 121 -11.63 -6.44 11.34
C GLY A 121 -11.12 -7.87 11.12
N GLU A 122 -9.93 -7.99 10.52
CA GLU A 122 -9.22 -9.26 10.26
C GLU A 122 -8.28 -9.66 11.39
#